data_e50bd34fee9e3cfc3dd52046278c0b8e
#
_entry.id   e50bd34fee9e3cfc3dd52046278c0b8e
#
_cell.length_a   1.000
_cell.length_b   1.000
_cell.length_c   1.000
_cell.angle_alpha   90.00
_cell.angle_beta   90.00
_cell.angle_gamma   90.00
#
_symmetry.space_group_name_H-M   'P 1'
#
loop_
_entity.id
_entity.type
_entity.pdbx_description
1 polymer ?
#
loop_
_entity_poly.entity_id
_entity_poly.type
_entity_poly.pdbx_seq_one_letter_code
_entity_poly.pdbx_strand_id
1 'polypeptide(L)'
;MTLQRFTALLLIIGPILPFLMFPIWPSSDAESTAESVKAIGDNTTLSTIVFTVAHLGFAGFVTGYFLLTKQLQNGVAGGAATVANAMLILSAPLIVLQFGLRLATISSISDPQISEPIIVETLLVVSGTAGDATGLFAGIAMVLGAYVLRQRNVNAVLTTVLAIAGIGFIVDTFLSGNSDLVDTIGFVTWIWFSLSTIAVGVFAYRNKLTI
;
A
#
# COMPACT_ATOMS: atom_id res chain seq x y z
N MET A 1 -18.59 -17.45 -6.31
CA MET A 1 -18.34 -16.11 -5.67
C MET A 1 -18.49 -15.07 -6.76
N THR A 2 -19.28 -14.01 -6.54
CA THR A 2 -19.42 -12.92 -7.51
C THR A 2 -18.17 -12.05 -7.55
N LEU A 3 -17.91 -11.35 -8.67
CA LEU A 3 -16.77 -10.42 -8.79
C LEU A 3 -16.80 -9.35 -7.69
N GLN A 4 -17.97 -8.82 -7.36
CA GLN A 4 -18.15 -7.83 -6.30
C GLN A 4 -17.73 -8.36 -4.93
N ARG A 5 -18.10 -9.60 -4.57
CA ARG A 5 -17.68 -10.22 -3.30
C ARG A 5 -16.17 -10.47 -3.26
N PHE A 6 -15.59 -10.86 -4.38
CA PHE A 6 -14.15 -11.05 -4.49
C PHE A 6 -13.41 -9.72 -4.29
N THR A 7 -13.83 -8.66 -5.00
CA THR A 7 -13.34 -7.30 -4.83
C THR A 7 -13.42 -6.85 -3.35
N ALA A 8 -14.57 -7.09 -2.72
CA ALA A 8 -14.79 -6.74 -1.32
C ALA A 8 -13.82 -7.45 -0.37
N LEU A 9 -13.59 -8.75 -0.57
CA LEU A 9 -12.64 -9.53 0.25
C LEU A 9 -11.20 -9.01 0.09
N LEU A 10 -10.77 -8.66 -1.12
CA LEU A 10 -9.46 -8.07 -1.35
C LEU A 10 -9.29 -6.72 -0.63
N LEU A 11 -10.33 -5.88 -0.64
CA LEU A 11 -10.33 -4.59 0.06
C LEU A 11 -10.40 -4.74 1.60
N ILE A 12 -10.87 -5.86 2.11
CA ILE A 12 -10.89 -6.14 3.55
C ILE A 12 -9.56 -6.77 3.98
N ILE A 13 -9.16 -7.86 3.34
CA ILE A 13 -7.99 -8.65 3.74
C ILE A 13 -6.68 -7.95 3.37
N GLY A 14 -6.66 -7.28 2.21
CA GLY A 14 -5.46 -6.59 1.71
C GLY A 14 -4.81 -5.67 2.75
N PRO A 15 -5.50 -4.68 3.31
CA PRO A 15 -4.91 -3.79 4.31
C PRO A 15 -4.70 -4.44 5.68
N ILE A 16 -5.45 -5.50 6.03
CA ILE A 16 -5.28 -6.22 7.31
C ILE A 16 -3.91 -6.89 7.37
N LEU A 17 -3.45 -7.52 6.29
CA LEU A 17 -2.20 -8.26 6.28
C LEU A 17 -0.98 -7.38 6.64
N PRO A 18 -0.69 -6.25 5.96
CA PRO A 18 0.42 -5.39 6.35
C PRO A 18 0.22 -4.77 7.74
N PHE A 19 -1.03 -4.46 8.13
CA PHE A 19 -1.32 -3.93 9.46
C PHE A 19 -0.96 -4.91 10.58
N LEU A 20 -1.20 -6.21 10.38
CA LEU A 20 -0.79 -7.25 11.33
C LEU A 20 0.72 -7.47 11.37
N MET A 21 1.43 -7.16 10.28
CA MET A 21 2.89 -7.30 10.21
C MET A 21 3.63 -6.11 10.82
N PHE A 22 2.97 -4.96 10.94
CA PHE A 22 3.59 -3.72 11.41
C PHE A 22 4.24 -3.84 12.80
N PRO A 23 3.61 -4.44 13.84
CA PRO A 23 4.19 -4.57 15.18
C PRO A 23 5.45 -5.45 15.25
N ILE A 24 5.66 -6.30 14.24
CA ILE A 24 6.81 -7.20 14.15
C ILE A 24 7.72 -6.85 12.97
N TRP A 25 7.60 -5.63 12.45
CA TRP A 25 8.42 -5.15 11.34
C TRP A 25 9.88 -5.04 11.77
N PRO A 26 10.83 -5.74 11.12
CA PRO A 26 12.19 -5.90 11.64
C PRO A 26 12.98 -4.60 11.82
N SER A 27 12.62 -3.56 11.08
CA SER A 27 13.33 -2.28 11.08
C SER A 27 12.46 -1.11 11.55
N SER A 28 11.41 -1.36 12.35
CA SER A 28 10.52 -0.31 12.85
C SER A 28 11.23 0.74 13.71
N ASP A 29 12.25 0.33 14.45
CA ASP A 29 12.96 1.18 15.41
C ASP A 29 14.33 1.62 14.90
N ALA A 30 14.65 1.38 13.64
CA ALA A 30 15.94 1.71 13.05
C ALA A 30 16.00 3.21 12.67
N GLU A 31 17.01 3.91 13.17
CA GLU A 31 17.25 5.34 12.91
C GLU A 31 18.08 5.57 11.63
N SER A 32 18.67 4.51 11.06
CA SER A 32 19.50 4.58 9.86
C SER A 32 19.29 3.37 8.94
N THR A 33 19.69 3.52 7.67
CA THR A 33 19.67 2.41 6.70
C THR A 33 20.55 1.25 7.16
N ALA A 34 21.72 1.53 7.74
CA ALA A 34 22.61 0.52 8.27
C ALA A 34 21.99 -0.28 9.43
N GLU A 35 21.31 0.39 10.34
CA GLU A 35 20.54 -0.27 11.41
C GLU A 35 19.39 -1.10 10.87
N SER A 36 18.68 -0.59 9.86
CA SER A 36 17.62 -1.35 9.19
C SER A 36 18.17 -2.64 8.56
N VAL A 37 19.31 -2.57 7.87
CA VAL A 37 19.99 -3.74 7.30
C VAL A 37 20.37 -4.74 8.39
N LYS A 38 20.93 -4.26 9.51
CA LYS A 38 21.29 -5.11 10.65
C LYS A 38 20.05 -5.80 11.23
N ALA A 39 18.99 -5.05 11.51
CA ALA A 39 17.74 -5.58 12.08
C ALA A 39 17.10 -6.64 11.17
N ILE A 40 17.14 -6.45 9.86
CA ILE A 40 16.70 -7.45 8.87
C ILE A 40 17.58 -8.69 8.95
N GLY A 41 18.91 -8.52 9.07
CA GLY A 41 19.90 -9.60 9.13
C GLY A 41 19.84 -10.42 10.40
N ASP A 42 19.51 -9.80 11.53
CA ASP A 42 19.42 -10.47 12.86
C ASP A 42 18.34 -11.58 12.85
N ASN A 43 17.30 -11.47 12.00
CA ASN A 43 16.31 -12.53 11.80
C ASN A 43 15.76 -12.55 10.37
N THR A 44 16.54 -13.10 9.44
CA THR A 44 16.17 -13.17 8.01
C THR A 44 14.91 -13.99 7.74
N THR A 45 14.62 -15.01 8.55
CA THR A 45 13.39 -15.80 8.41
C THR A 45 12.17 -14.96 8.74
N LEU A 46 12.17 -14.25 9.89
CA LEU A 46 11.08 -13.36 10.26
C LEU A 46 10.90 -12.25 9.22
N SER A 47 12.00 -11.62 8.81
CA SER A 47 12.00 -10.57 7.79
C SER A 47 11.37 -11.05 6.48
N THR A 48 11.70 -12.25 6.02
CA THR A 48 11.10 -12.86 4.82
C THR A 48 9.60 -13.05 4.98
N ILE A 49 9.14 -13.58 6.13
CA ILE A 49 7.71 -13.79 6.39
C ILE A 49 6.97 -12.46 6.41
N VAL A 50 7.48 -11.48 7.17
CA VAL A 50 6.86 -10.16 7.32
C VAL A 50 6.73 -9.47 5.97
N PHE A 51 7.82 -9.40 5.20
CA PHE A 51 7.79 -8.75 3.87
C PHE A 51 6.87 -9.48 2.90
N THR A 52 6.87 -10.82 2.89
CA THR A 52 5.99 -11.60 2.01
C THR A 52 4.52 -11.35 2.34
N VAL A 53 4.13 -11.46 3.61
CA VAL A 53 2.74 -11.28 4.03
C VAL A 53 2.26 -9.84 3.78
N ALA A 54 3.10 -8.85 4.10
CA ALA A 54 2.76 -7.45 3.87
C ALA A 54 2.57 -7.15 2.37
N HIS A 55 3.47 -7.62 1.50
CA HIS A 55 3.37 -7.38 0.06
C HIS A 55 2.21 -8.13 -0.60
N LEU A 56 1.85 -9.32 -0.11
CA LEU A 56 0.60 -9.98 -0.52
C LEU A 56 -0.62 -9.14 -0.15
N GLY A 57 -0.59 -8.48 1.01
CA GLY A 57 -1.63 -7.53 1.42
C GLY A 57 -1.69 -6.31 0.48
N PHE A 58 -0.54 -5.72 0.15
CA PHE A 58 -0.46 -4.60 -0.79
C PHE A 58 -0.99 -4.97 -2.18
N ALA A 59 -0.56 -6.10 -2.73
CA ALA A 59 -1.08 -6.62 -3.99
C ALA A 59 -2.59 -6.86 -3.91
N GLY A 60 -3.08 -7.37 -2.78
CA GLY A 60 -4.49 -7.61 -2.53
C GLY A 60 -5.32 -6.31 -2.60
N PHE A 61 -4.93 -5.27 -1.86
CA PHE A 61 -5.71 -4.02 -1.88
C PHE A 61 -5.63 -3.29 -3.22
N VAL A 62 -4.47 -3.25 -3.88
CA VAL A 62 -4.33 -2.64 -5.22
C VAL A 62 -5.21 -3.37 -6.23
N THR A 63 -5.21 -4.70 -6.21
CA THR A 63 -6.11 -5.50 -7.04
C THR A 63 -7.58 -5.25 -6.71
N GLY A 64 -7.92 -5.14 -5.42
CA GLY A 64 -9.27 -4.81 -4.96
C GLY A 64 -9.76 -3.46 -5.48
N TYR A 65 -8.93 -2.41 -5.35
CA TYR A 65 -9.24 -1.08 -5.90
C TYR A 65 -9.31 -1.08 -7.43
N PHE A 66 -8.40 -1.80 -8.10
CA PHE A 66 -8.43 -1.96 -9.54
C PHE A 66 -9.75 -2.56 -10.02
N LEU A 67 -10.21 -3.64 -9.39
CA LEU A 67 -11.48 -4.27 -9.72
C LEU A 67 -12.67 -3.36 -9.40
N LEU A 68 -12.61 -2.62 -8.29
CA LEU A 68 -13.65 -1.65 -7.92
C LEU A 68 -13.74 -0.53 -8.96
N THR A 69 -12.63 0.14 -9.26
CA THR A 69 -12.61 1.26 -10.21
C THR A 69 -13.00 0.81 -11.61
N LYS A 70 -12.60 -0.40 -12.02
CA LYS A 70 -13.01 -1.00 -13.30
C LYS A 70 -14.53 -1.19 -13.40
N GLN A 71 -15.17 -1.63 -12.33
CA GLN A 71 -16.63 -1.78 -12.27
C GLN A 71 -17.35 -0.40 -12.31
N LEU A 72 -16.66 0.68 -11.91
CA LEU A 72 -17.20 2.03 -11.87
C LEU A 72 -17.01 2.83 -13.17
N GLN A 73 -16.28 2.31 -14.16
CA GLN A 73 -15.96 3.03 -15.41
C GLN A 73 -17.19 3.34 -16.26
N ASN A 74 -18.22 2.49 -16.22
CA ASN A 74 -19.42 2.61 -17.07
C ASN A 74 -20.53 3.43 -16.39
N GLY A 75 -20.22 4.52 -15.70
CA GLY A 75 -21.26 5.29 -15.02
C GLY A 75 -20.90 6.75 -14.81
N VAL A 76 -21.61 7.38 -13.90
CA VAL A 76 -21.32 8.76 -13.48
C VAL A 76 -19.88 8.84 -13.00
N ALA A 77 -19.14 9.84 -13.51
CA ALA A 77 -17.70 10.03 -13.27
C ALA A 77 -16.80 8.87 -13.79
N GLY A 78 -17.23 8.12 -14.81
CA GLY A 78 -16.48 7.00 -15.40
C GLY A 78 -15.08 7.39 -15.90
N GLY A 79 -14.89 8.63 -16.38
CA GLY A 79 -13.57 9.15 -16.74
C GLY A 79 -12.60 9.18 -15.54
N ALA A 80 -13.05 9.65 -14.38
CA ALA A 80 -12.24 9.64 -13.16
C ALA A 80 -11.94 8.20 -12.68
N ALA A 81 -12.89 7.29 -12.81
CA ALA A 81 -12.68 5.86 -12.53
C ALA A 81 -11.63 5.24 -13.48
N THR A 82 -11.61 5.65 -14.75
CA THR A 82 -10.61 5.20 -15.72
C THR A 82 -9.21 5.68 -15.35
N VAL A 83 -9.06 6.95 -14.97
CA VAL A 83 -7.78 7.49 -14.51
C VAL A 83 -7.33 6.81 -13.23
N ALA A 84 -8.21 6.63 -12.24
CA ALA A 84 -7.90 5.89 -11.02
C ALA A 84 -7.40 4.47 -11.32
N ASN A 85 -8.06 3.78 -12.25
CA ASN A 85 -7.65 2.45 -12.68
C ASN A 85 -6.26 2.45 -13.35
N ALA A 86 -5.94 3.46 -14.16
CA ALA A 86 -4.61 3.60 -14.77
C ALA A 86 -3.53 3.82 -13.70
N MET A 87 -3.79 4.63 -12.66
CA MET A 87 -2.84 4.83 -11.55
C MET A 87 -2.57 3.51 -10.80
N LEU A 88 -3.59 2.67 -10.59
CA LEU A 88 -3.42 1.36 -9.96
C LEU A 88 -2.62 0.37 -10.84
N ILE A 89 -2.75 0.46 -12.16
CA ILE A 89 -1.90 -0.31 -13.09
C ILE A 89 -0.44 0.10 -12.94
N LEU A 90 -0.14 1.38 -12.75
CA LEU A 90 1.23 1.86 -12.52
C LEU A 90 1.77 1.45 -11.15
N SER A 91 0.92 1.33 -10.14
CA SER A 91 1.31 0.85 -8.80
C SER A 91 1.71 -0.63 -8.78
N ALA A 92 1.07 -1.49 -9.57
CA ALA A 92 1.26 -2.93 -9.49
C ALA A 92 2.72 -3.39 -9.74
N PRO A 93 3.43 -2.96 -10.80
CA PRO A 93 4.83 -3.34 -11.01
C PRO A 93 5.76 -2.79 -9.93
N LEU A 94 5.44 -1.65 -9.31
CA LEU A 94 6.24 -1.08 -8.24
C LEU A 94 6.16 -1.91 -6.95
N ILE A 95 5.00 -2.50 -6.65
CA ILE A 95 4.87 -3.45 -5.52
C ILE A 95 5.73 -4.68 -5.75
N VAL A 96 5.72 -5.22 -6.98
CA VAL A 96 6.54 -6.40 -7.32
C VAL A 96 8.02 -6.05 -7.24
N LEU A 97 8.42 -4.88 -7.74
CA LEU A 97 9.79 -4.38 -7.65
C LEU A 97 10.22 -4.21 -6.19
N GLN A 98 9.42 -3.52 -5.37
CA GLN A 98 9.68 -3.33 -3.95
C GLN A 98 9.89 -4.66 -3.24
N PHE A 99 8.99 -5.62 -3.46
CA PHE A 99 9.07 -6.95 -2.88
C PHE A 99 10.34 -7.69 -3.31
N GLY A 100 10.64 -7.69 -4.62
CA GLY A 100 11.84 -8.31 -5.16
C GLY A 100 13.12 -7.73 -4.56
N LEU A 101 13.20 -6.40 -4.42
CA LEU A 101 14.33 -5.71 -3.80
C LEU A 101 14.47 -6.02 -2.31
N ARG A 102 13.37 -6.15 -1.56
CA ARG A 102 13.41 -6.58 -0.16
C ARG A 102 13.94 -8.01 -0.01
N LEU A 103 13.50 -8.92 -0.86
CA LEU A 103 14.06 -10.30 -0.87
C LEU A 103 15.52 -10.32 -1.30
N ALA A 104 15.90 -9.51 -2.29
CA ALA A 104 17.30 -9.37 -2.70
C ALA A 104 18.17 -8.83 -1.55
N THR A 105 17.69 -7.86 -0.77
CA THR A 105 18.36 -7.37 0.44
C THR A 105 18.65 -8.53 1.41
N ILE A 106 17.65 -9.34 1.73
CA ILE A 106 17.79 -10.48 2.65
C ILE A 106 18.81 -11.51 2.09
N SER A 107 18.71 -11.81 0.80
CA SER A 107 19.64 -12.75 0.16
C SER A 107 21.08 -12.23 0.18
N SER A 108 21.27 -10.92 -0.09
CA SER A 108 22.59 -10.29 -0.08
C SER A 108 23.23 -10.26 1.31
N ILE A 109 22.43 -10.04 2.37
CA ILE A 109 22.90 -10.11 3.76
C ILE A 109 23.42 -11.53 4.08
N SER A 110 22.76 -12.55 3.53
CA SER A 110 23.06 -13.96 3.83
C SER A 110 24.20 -14.53 2.99
N ASP A 111 24.62 -13.86 1.92
CA ASP A 111 25.67 -14.32 1.01
C ASP A 111 26.97 -13.54 1.21
N PRO A 112 28.05 -14.19 1.71
CA PRO A 112 29.36 -13.54 1.92
C PRO A 112 29.99 -12.94 0.66
N GLN A 113 29.58 -13.37 -0.55
CA GLN A 113 30.12 -12.88 -1.81
C GLN A 113 29.50 -11.57 -2.27
N ILE A 114 28.29 -11.24 -1.81
CA ILE A 114 27.52 -10.03 -2.18
C ILE A 114 27.11 -9.20 -0.97
N SER A 115 27.63 -9.48 0.21
CA SER A 115 27.32 -8.77 1.45
C SER A 115 28.05 -7.43 1.59
N GLU A 116 28.51 -6.81 0.49
CA GLU A 116 29.06 -5.45 0.54
C GLU A 116 27.99 -4.47 1.07
N PRO A 117 28.28 -3.73 2.15
CA PRO A 117 27.28 -2.86 2.80
C PRO A 117 26.61 -1.89 1.83
N ILE A 118 27.38 -1.30 0.91
CA ILE A 118 26.86 -0.36 -0.09
C ILE A 118 25.81 -0.99 -1.02
N ILE A 119 25.96 -2.24 -1.38
CA ILE A 119 25.02 -2.96 -2.24
C ILE A 119 23.72 -3.21 -1.47
N VAL A 120 23.83 -3.73 -0.25
CA VAL A 120 22.69 -4.08 0.59
C VAL A 120 21.87 -2.84 0.96
N GLU A 121 22.54 -1.76 1.35
CA GLU A 121 21.89 -0.47 1.66
C GLU A 121 21.22 0.12 0.42
N THR A 122 21.86 0.05 -0.75
CA THR A 122 21.28 0.54 -2.00
C THR A 122 19.99 -0.23 -2.35
N LEU A 123 20.00 -1.57 -2.24
CA LEU A 123 18.78 -2.36 -2.48
C LEU A 123 17.63 -1.95 -1.56
N LEU A 124 17.93 -1.70 -0.29
CA LEU A 124 16.95 -1.27 0.70
C LEU A 124 16.38 0.12 0.38
N VAL A 125 17.23 1.08 0.05
CA VAL A 125 16.83 2.46 -0.32
C VAL A 125 15.97 2.44 -1.59
N VAL A 126 16.40 1.73 -2.64
CA VAL A 126 15.64 1.63 -3.89
C VAL A 126 14.29 0.94 -3.66
N SER A 127 14.24 -0.04 -2.75
CA SER A 127 12.95 -0.65 -2.39
C SER A 127 12.01 0.33 -1.69
N GLY A 128 12.54 1.21 -0.83
CA GLY A 128 11.78 2.30 -0.20
C GLY A 128 11.19 3.22 -1.25
N THR A 129 12.03 3.74 -2.16
CA THR A 129 11.60 4.62 -3.25
C THR A 129 10.51 3.98 -4.14
N ALA A 130 10.59 2.68 -4.41
CA ALA A 130 9.53 1.96 -5.12
C ALA A 130 8.23 1.91 -4.31
N GLY A 131 8.33 1.81 -2.99
CA GLY A 131 7.19 1.90 -2.08
C GLY A 131 6.53 3.28 -2.09
N ASP A 132 7.31 4.35 -2.03
CA ASP A 132 6.84 5.74 -2.10
C ASP A 132 6.11 6.02 -3.42
N ALA A 133 6.71 5.59 -4.55
CA ALA A 133 6.05 5.71 -5.84
C ALA A 133 4.75 4.91 -5.92
N THR A 134 4.68 3.73 -5.29
CA THR A 134 3.43 2.97 -5.14
C THR A 134 2.39 3.78 -4.35
N GLY A 135 2.80 4.38 -3.23
CA GLY A 135 1.97 5.24 -2.38
C GLY A 135 1.39 6.43 -3.16
N LEU A 136 2.21 7.10 -3.96
CA LEU A 136 1.80 8.22 -4.81
C LEU A 136 0.66 7.81 -5.77
N PHE A 137 0.88 6.77 -6.58
CA PHE A 137 -0.12 6.34 -7.56
C PHE A 137 -1.37 5.77 -6.91
N ALA A 138 -1.22 4.97 -5.85
CA ALA A 138 -2.35 4.47 -5.09
C ALA A 138 -3.14 5.60 -4.42
N GLY A 139 -2.45 6.61 -3.86
CA GLY A 139 -3.07 7.79 -3.26
C GLY A 139 -3.92 8.58 -4.26
N ILE A 140 -3.38 8.85 -5.46
CA ILE A 140 -4.14 9.50 -6.54
C ILE A 140 -5.37 8.65 -6.91
N ALA A 141 -5.22 7.34 -7.04
CA ALA A 141 -6.33 6.44 -7.35
C ALA A 141 -7.40 6.45 -6.26
N MET A 142 -7.03 6.54 -4.98
CA MET A 142 -7.96 6.62 -3.86
C MET A 142 -8.74 7.94 -3.86
N VAL A 143 -8.10 9.08 -4.10
CA VAL A 143 -8.76 10.39 -4.20
C VAL A 143 -9.80 10.37 -5.32
N LEU A 144 -9.41 9.90 -6.51
CA LEU A 144 -10.31 9.79 -7.65
C LEU A 144 -11.42 8.76 -7.41
N GLY A 145 -11.10 7.63 -6.78
CA GLY A 145 -12.08 6.61 -6.38
C GLY A 145 -13.09 7.15 -5.38
N ALA A 146 -12.64 7.92 -4.40
CA ALA A 146 -13.51 8.60 -3.43
C ALA A 146 -14.46 9.58 -4.13
N TYR A 147 -13.96 10.37 -5.08
CA TYR A 147 -14.78 11.25 -5.91
C TYR A 147 -15.86 10.46 -6.68
N VAL A 148 -15.48 9.38 -7.36
CA VAL A 148 -16.42 8.52 -8.11
C VAL A 148 -17.49 7.92 -7.21
N LEU A 149 -17.10 7.39 -6.05
CA LEU A 149 -18.03 6.83 -5.07
C LEU A 149 -18.99 7.92 -4.52
N ARG A 150 -18.48 9.13 -4.33
CA ARG A 150 -19.32 10.27 -3.91
C ARG A 150 -20.37 10.64 -4.94
N GLN A 151 -20.02 10.65 -6.24
CA GLN A 151 -20.95 10.91 -7.33
C GLN A 151 -22.03 9.82 -7.47
N ARG A 152 -21.80 8.65 -6.89
CA ARG A 152 -22.76 7.54 -6.81
C ARG A 152 -23.52 7.48 -5.48
N ASN A 153 -23.57 8.60 -4.74
CA ASN A 153 -24.27 8.73 -3.48
C ASN A 153 -23.79 7.77 -2.36
N VAL A 154 -22.55 7.30 -2.45
CA VAL A 154 -21.94 6.59 -1.33
C VAL A 154 -21.74 7.55 -0.16
N ASN A 155 -21.84 7.03 1.05
CA ASN A 155 -21.77 7.81 2.29
C ASN A 155 -20.65 8.85 2.27
N ALA A 156 -21.02 10.11 2.55
CA ALA A 156 -20.09 11.25 2.50
C ALA A 156 -18.89 11.10 3.42
N VAL A 157 -19.11 10.61 4.64
CA VAL A 157 -18.03 10.43 5.64
C VAL A 157 -17.02 9.42 5.10
N LEU A 158 -17.49 8.28 4.60
CA LEU A 158 -16.60 7.25 4.06
C LEU A 158 -15.76 7.78 2.89
N THR A 159 -16.39 8.46 1.93
CA THR A 159 -15.68 9.01 0.76
C THR A 159 -14.72 10.13 1.14
N THR A 160 -15.04 10.95 2.14
CA THR A 160 -14.13 11.98 2.64
C THR A 160 -12.91 11.36 3.34
N VAL A 161 -13.11 10.37 4.21
CA VAL A 161 -12.02 9.68 4.91
C VAL A 161 -11.10 8.98 3.91
N LEU A 162 -11.67 8.35 2.87
CA LEU A 162 -10.90 7.71 1.79
C LEU A 162 -10.07 8.74 1.01
N ALA A 163 -10.64 9.91 0.70
CA ALA A 163 -9.92 10.98 0.02
C ALA A 163 -8.77 11.53 0.88
N ILE A 164 -9.00 11.73 2.18
CA ILE A 164 -7.97 12.18 3.13
C ILE A 164 -6.83 11.16 3.20
N ALA A 165 -7.13 9.87 3.27
CA ALA A 165 -6.11 8.82 3.26
C ALA A 165 -5.29 8.83 1.95
N GLY A 166 -5.94 9.01 0.81
CA GLY A 166 -5.25 9.15 -0.48
C GLY A 166 -4.34 10.39 -0.54
N ILE A 167 -4.81 11.54 -0.03
CA ILE A 167 -3.98 12.75 0.09
C ILE A 167 -2.80 12.50 1.03
N GLY A 168 -3.00 11.80 2.15
CA GLY A 168 -1.95 11.43 3.07
C GLY A 168 -0.82 10.67 2.38
N PHE A 169 -1.12 9.66 1.57
CA PHE A 169 -0.11 8.94 0.78
C PHE A 169 0.65 9.83 -0.22
N ILE A 170 -0.06 10.76 -0.88
CA ILE A 170 0.57 11.70 -1.79
C ILE A 170 1.53 12.61 -1.03
N VAL A 171 1.11 13.15 0.11
CA VAL A 171 1.91 14.04 0.96
C VAL A 171 3.12 13.31 1.53
N ASP A 172 2.91 12.09 2.06
CA ASP A 172 3.98 11.24 2.61
C ASP A 172 5.11 11.01 1.61
N THR A 173 4.79 10.76 0.34
CA THR A 173 5.77 10.60 -0.75
C THR A 173 6.67 11.84 -0.92
N PHE A 174 6.18 13.04 -0.65
CA PHE A 174 6.93 14.30 -0.82
C PHE A 174 7.60 14.82 0.47
N LEU A 175 7.19 14.29 1.63
CA LEU A 175 7.76 14.69 2.91
C LEU A 175 9.00 13.88 3.29
N SER A 176 9.58 13.10 2.38
CA SER A 176 10.74 12.25 2.63
C SER A 176 11.83 12.98 3.43
N GLY A 177 12.00 12.62 4.67
CA GLY A 177 13.02 13.17 5.57
C GLY A 177 12.84 12.58 6.97
N ASN A 178 13.93 12.33 7.66
CA ASN A 178 13.93 11.79 9.02
C ASN A 178 13.45 12.85 10.01
N SER A 179 12.15 12.91 10.26
CA SER A 179 11.61 13.68 11.39
C SER A 179 10.43 12.91 12.00
N ASP A 180 10.32 12.95 13.32
CA ASP A 180 9.22 12.35 14.09
C ASP A 180 7.84 12.75 13.56
N LEU A 181 7.74 13.95 12.95
CA LEU A 181 6.51 14.44 12.34
C LEU A 181 6.15 13.65 11.07
N VAL A 182 7.13 13.34 10.22
CA VAL A 182 6.94 12.58 8.98
C VAL A 182 6.51 11.16 9.31
N ASP A 183 7.18 10.51 10.26
CA ASP A 183 6.84 9.17 10.71
C ASP A 183 5.42 9.11 11.31
N THR A 184 5.07 10.14 12.09
CA THR A 184 3.71 10.27 12.65
C THR A 184 2.66 10.44 11.56
N ILE A 185 2.92 11.27 10.54
CA ILE A 185 2.01 11.47 9.40
C ILE A 185 1.86 10.16 8.63
N GLY A 186 2.94 9.47 8.32
CA GLY A 186 2.95 8.18 7.65
C GLY A 186 2.12 7.14 8.40
N PHE A 187 2.35 7.01 9.72
CA PHE A 187 1.62 6.08 10.57
C PHE A 187 0.11 6.38 10.64
N VAL A 188 -0.26 7.64 10.85
CA VAL A 188 -1.67 8.07 10.88
C VAL A 188 -2.33 7.82 9.51
N THR A 189 -1.64 8.15 8.42
CA THR A 189 -2.11 7.88 7.05
C THR A 189 -2.39 6.39 6.84
N TRP A 190 -1.50 5.51 7.31
CA TRP A 190 -1.67 4.06 7.26
C TRP A 190 -2.91 3.57 8.01
N ILE A 191 -3.15 4.08 9.21
CA ILE A 191 -4.36 3.72 9.97
C ILE A 191 -5.62 4.16 9.21
N TRP A 192 -5.68 5.40 8.77
CA TRP A 192 -6.82 5.94 8.03
C TRP A 192 -7.07 5.21 6.72
N PHE A 193 -6.00 4.90 5.99
CA PHE A 193 -6.04 4.08 4.79
C PHE A 193 -6.65 2.71 5.07
N SER A 194 -6.12 1.99 6.05
CA SER A 194 -6.58 0.64 6.38
C SER A 194 -8.06 0.64 6.77
N LEU A 195 -8.46 1.53 7.66
CA LEU A 195 -9.86 1.63 8.13
C LEU A 195 -10.82 2.02 6.99
N SER A 196 -10.47 3.01 6.17
CA SER A 196 -11.31 3.45 5.06
C SER A 196 -11.44 2.38 3.98
N THR A 197 -10.36 1.69 3.66
CA THR A 197 -10.35 0.62 2.66
C THR A 197 -11.18 -0.57 3.12
N ILE A 198 -11.02 -1.01 4.38
CA ILE A 198 -11.86 -2.06 4.97
C ILE A 198 -13.34 -1.65 4.95
N ALA A 199 -13.64 -0.40 5.30
CA ALA A 199 -15.02 0.10 5.26
C ALA A 199 -15.60 0.05 3.84
N VAL A 200 -14.86 0.50 2.81
CA VAL A 200 -15.27 0.35 1.40
C VAL A 200 -15.52 -1.11 1.05
N GLY A 201 -14.64 -2.01 1.45
CA GLY A 201 -14.80 -3.46 1.26
C GLY A 201 -16.08 -4.00 1.91
N VAL A 202 -16.36 -3.62 3.16
CA VAL A 202 -17.60 -4.03 3.87
C VAL A 202 -18.86 -3.48 3.17
N PHE A 203 -18.83 -2.24 2.70
CA PHE A 203 -19.95 -1.67 1.93
C PHE A 203 -20.15 -2.41 0.60
N ALA A 204 -19.07 -2.74 -0.11
CA ALA A 204 -19.11 -3.54 -1.34
C ALA A 204 -19.67 -4.95 -1.05
N TYR A 205 -19.23 -5.60 0.02
CA TYR A 205 -19.70 -6.92 0.41
C TYR A 205 -21.20 -6.96 0.69
N ARG A 206 -21.71 -5.92 1.34
CA ARG A 206 -23.15 -5.79 1.68
C ARG A 206 -24.01 -5.31 0.52
N ASN A 207 -23.50 -5.29 -0.71
CA ASN A 207 -24.19 -4.77 -1.90
C ASN A 207 -24.73 -3.33 -1.72
N LYS A 208 -24.11 -2.53 -0.84
CA LYS A 208 -24.48 -1.12 -0.62
C LYS A 208 -23.76 -0.14 -1.55
N LEU A 209 -22.77 -0.65 -2.31
CA LEU A 209 -22.24 0.03 -3.48
C LEU A 209 -23.09 -0.47 -4.65
N THR A 210 -23.98 0.34 -5.16
CA THR A 210 -24.65 0.11 -6.46
C THR A 210 -23.60 0.26 -7.55
N ILE A 211 -22.96 -0.86 -7.89
CA ILE A 211 -21.93 -0.95 -8.92
C ILE A 211 -22.59 -1.40 -10.22
#